data_6207287445e2471b96506d5905069a20
#
_entry.id   6207287445e2471b96506d5905069a20
#
_cell.length_a   1.000
_cell.length_b   1.000
_cell.length_c   1.000
_cell.angle_alpha   90.00
_cell.angle_beta   90.00
_cell.angle_gamma   90.00
#
_symmetry.space_group_name_H-M   'P 1'
#
loop_
_entity.id
_entity.type
_entity.pdbx_description
1 polymer ?
#
loop_
_entity_poly.entity_id
_entity_poly.type
_entity_poly.pdbx_seq_one_letter_code
_entity_poly.pdbx_strand_id
1 'polypeptide(L)'
;RPFSGERRQRLEVTGADGASTRISAPRFVLAAGARPRIPALEGLGGTPFHTSDSIMRIERLPEHLIIIGGGFIAAELGHVFAAFGSKVSVVHRGDRMLRHEDAEVSARFTECFSQRIDTYFHAHPTRVDHDGELFRLHIDQEEEPVSLAGHRRSRVLEGDALLLSTGRDPNGDELGVTATGVRLDDGGYVVTDDHLRTGVPGIWALGDIRNRQQLKHLANQEQRVITHNLLHPDELRSIDQRHVPHAVFSHPQVGSAGRTEMQLRSEGRLFVTGRCDYASVAYGWAMEDTTGFAKVLVDARDATICGAHIIGPQAATLVQQLVQAMQFGIPAHRLAREQIWCHPAL
;
A
#
# COMPACT_ATOMS: atom_id res chain seq x y z
N ARG A 1 -3.52 -40.24 9.34
CA ARG A 1 -2.78 -41.28 8.61
C ARG A 1 -1.47 -40.67 8.15
N PRO A 2 -0.30 -41.33 8.32
CA PRO A 2 0.96 -40.82 7.79
C PRO A 2 0.88 -40.92 6.25
N PHE A 3 1.12 -39.82 5.57
CA PHE A 3 1.28 -39.78 4.12
C PHE A 3 2.54 -40.55 3.74
N SER A 4 2.40 -41.77 3.26
CA SER A 4 3.49 -42.57 2.73
C SER A 4 3.89 -42.03 1.37
N GLY A 5 5.12 -41.53 1.24
CA GLY A 5 5.72 -41.12 -0.03
C GLY A 5 5.98 -39.63 -0.23
N GLU A 6 5.83 -38.78 0.78
CA GLU A 6 6.07 -37.34 0.66
C GLU A 6 7.57 -37.04 0.50
N ARG A 7 7.93 -36.40 -0.62
CA ARG A 7 9.24 -35.77 -0.78
C ARG A 7 9.37 -34.68 0.30
N ARG A 8 10.26 -34.88 1.27
CA ARG A 8 10.57 -33.86 2.25
C ARG A 8 11.34 -32.72 1.60
N GLN A 9 10.82 -31.52 1.67
CA GLN A 9 11.55 -30.30 1.30
C GLN A 9 12.64 -30.01 2.34
N ARG A 10 13.69 -29.29 1.92
CA ARG A 10 14.83 -28.92 2.79
C ARG A 10 15.03 -27.42 2.69
N LEU A 11 15.27 -26.82 3.83
CA LEU A 11 15.66 -25.42 3.97
C LEU A 11 17.07 -25.38 4.56
N GLU A 12 17.96 -24.63 3.98
CA GLU A 12 19.26 -24.30 4.52
C GLU A 12 19.18 -22.90 5.16
N VAL A 13 19.55 -22.81 6.42
CA VAL A 13 19.54 -21.56 7.18
C VAL A 13 20.98 -21.26 7.57
N THR A 14 21.47 -20.10 7.12
CA THR A 14 22.79 -19.59 7.50
C THR A 14 22.63 -18.58 8.63
N GLY A 15 23.20 -18.84 9.78
CA GLY A 15 23.23 -17.96 10.94
C GLY A 15 24.13 -16.74 10.71
N ALA A 16 24.03 -15.75 11.59
CA ALA A 16 24.90 -14.56 11.58
C ALA A 16 26.39 -14.88 11.79
N ASP A 17 26.67 -16.03 12.39
CA ASP A 17 28.02 -16.59 12.59
C ASP A 17 28.54 -17.35 11.37
N GLY A 18 27.76 -17.42 10.27
CA GLY A 18 28.07 -18.17 9.06
C GLY A 18 27.80 -19.67 9.17
N ALA A 19 27.33 -20.17 10.31
CA ALA A 19 27.01 -21.60 10.47
C ALA A 19 25.73 -21.94 9.68
N SER A 20 25.76 -23.05 8.93
CA SER A 20 24.65 -23.52 8.13
C SER A 20 23.92 -24.67 8.82
N THR A 21 22.60 -24.56 8.97
CA THR A 21 21.74 -25.60 9.53
C THR A 21 20.71 -26.03 8.48
N ARG A 22 20.54 -27.35 8.33
CA ARG A 22 19.52 -27.91 7.42
C ARG A 22 18.28 -28.33 8.18
N ILE A 23 17.14 -27.77 7.77
CA ILE A 23 15.81 -28.11 8.29
C ILE A 23 15.07 -28.92 7.23
N SER A 24 14.47 -30.05 7.64
CA SER A 24 13.63 -30.85 6.75
C SER A 24 12.25 -31.01 7.35
N ALA A 25 11.23 -30.67 6.58
CA ALA A 25 9.82 -30.79 6.98
C ALA A 25 8.95 -31.30 5.82
N PRO A 26 7.82 -31.93 6.10
CA PRO A 26 6.84 -32.31 5.08
C PRO A 26 6.03 -31.11 4.57
N ARG A 27 6.01 -30.00 5.33
CA ARG A 27 5.19 -28.80 5.03
C ARG A 27 5.99 -27.55 5.33
N PHE A 28 5.90 -26.58 4.41
CA PHE A 28 6.52 -25.25 4.54
C PHE A 28 5.49 -24.16 4.22
N VAL A 29 5.53 -23.08 4.96
CA VAL A 29 4.77 -21.86 4.69
C VAL A 29 5.77 -20.74 4.43
N LEU A 30 5.75 -20.19 3.21
CA LEU A 30 6.55 -19.05 2.82
C LEU A 30 5.85 -17.76 3.27
N ALA A 31 6.42 -17.09 4.27
CA ALA A 31 5.87 -15.87 4.87
C ALA A 31 6.96 -14.80 5.06
N ALA A 32 7.95 -14.75 4.15
CA ALA A 32 9.12 -13.92 4.28
C ALA A 32 8.89 -12.43 3.93
N GLY A 33 7.67 -12.06 3.53
CA GLY A 33 7.32 -10.65 3.30
C GLY A 33 8.00 -10.03 2.09
N ALA A 34 8.24 -8.72 2.17
CA ALA A 34 8.86 -7.90 1.15
C ALA A 34 9.88 -6.96 1.78
N ARG A 35 10.82 -6.46 0.99
CA ARG A 35 11.84 -5.47 1.37
C ARG A 35 11.61 -4.14 0.66
N PRO A 36 12.09 -3.02 1.21
CA PRO A 36 12.08 -1.75 0.48
C PRO A 36 12.86 -1.84 -0.83
N ARG A 37 12.30 -1.27 -1.91
CA ARG A 37 12.99 -1.15 -3.18
C ARG A 37 13.95 0.02 -3.14
N ILE A 38 15.23 -0.26 -3.41
CA ILE A 38 16.27 0.76 -3.51
C ILE A 38 16.44 1.12 -4.99
N PRO A 39 16.16 2.37 -5.39
CA PRO A 39 16.32 2.78 -6.79
C PRO A 39 17.81 2.87 -7.16
N ALA A 40 18.08 2.62 -8.44
CA ALA A 40 19.39 2.94 -9.00
C ALA A 40 19.50 4.47 -9.13
N LEU A 41 20.16 5.11 -8.15
CA LEU A 41 20.38 6.55 -8.10
C LEU A 41 21.86 6.81 -7.87
N GLU A 42 22.46 7.66 -8.74
CA GLU A 42 23.87 8.01 -8.65
C GLU A 42 24.19 8.59 -7.26
N GLY A 43 25.31 8.15 -6.68
CA GLY A 43 25.79 8.61 -5.37
C GLY A 43 25.06 8.03 -4.17
N LEU A 44 23.97 7.28 -4.35
CA LEU A 44 23.18 6.74 -3.22
C LEU A 44 23.93 5.69 -2.40
N GLY A 45 24.73 4.86 -3.07
CA GLY A 45 25.48 3.79 -2.42
C GLY A 45 26.47 4.32 -1.39
N GLY A 46 26.41 3.80 -0.16
CA GLY A 46 27.28 4.22 0.95
C GLY A 46 26.79 5.46 1.73
N THR A 47 25.65 6.08 1.34
CA THR A 47 25.03 7.14 2.14
C THR A 47 24.12 6.55 3.24
N PRO A 48 23.91 7.25 4.38
CA PRO A 48 23.07 6.78 5.47
C PRO A 48 21.59 7.05 5.23
N PHE A 49 21.07 6.73 4.03
CA PHE A 49 19.64 6.88 3.73
C PHE A 49 18.77 5.96 4.58
N HIS A 50 17.52 6.32 4.74
CA HIS A 50 16.52 5.54 5.44
C HIS A 50 15.53 4.89 4.48
N THR A 51 14.93 3.80 4.94
CA THR A 51 13.76 3.16 4.36
C THR A 51 12.66 3.07 5.42
N SER A 52 11.48 2.53 5.07
CA SER A 52 10.43 2.24 6.06
C SER A 52 10.90 1.34 7.20
N ASP A 53 11.94 0.54 6.99
CA ASP A 53 12.44 -0.41 7.99
C ASP A 53 13.37 0.25 9.02
N SER A 54 14.00 1.37 8.69
CA SER A 54 14.99 2.07 9.56
C SER A 54 14.50 3.40 10.10
N ILE A 55 13.71 4.18 9.34
CA ILE A 55 13.33 5.56 9.70
C ILE A 55 12.56 5.66 11.03
N MET A 56 11.83 4.61 11.42
CA MET A 56 11.09 4.56 12.69
C MET A 56 11.98 4.35 13.93
N ARG A 57 13.30 4.21 13.74
CA ARG A 57 14.27 3.92 14.81
C ARG A 57 15.38 4.98 14.90
N ILE A 58 15.18 6.14 14.28
CA ILE A 58 16.13 7.25 14.37
C ILE A 58 16.19 7.79 15.80
N GLU A 59 17.37 8.22 16.23
CA GLU A 59 17.58 8.73 17.58
C GLU A 59 17.25 10.23 17.71
N ARG A 60 17.30 10.95 16.59
CA ARG A 60 17.05 12.40 16.53
C ARG A 60 16.06 12.73 15.41
N LEU A 61 15.11 13.60 15.71
CA LEU A 61 14.20 14.14 14.70
C LEU A 61 15.01 14.97 13.68
N PRO A 62 14.91 14.69 12.37
CA PRO A 62 15.58 15.49 11.36
C PRO A 62 14.99 16.89 11.28
N GLU A 63 15.83 17.87 11.00
CA GLU A 63 15.38 19.24 10.73
C GLU A 63 14.67 19.30 9.37
N HIS A 64 15.24 18.64 8.36
CA HIS A 64 14.66 18.57 7.03
C HIS A 64 14.76 17.14 6.44
N LEU A 65 13.62 16.46 6.38
CA LEU A 65 13.48 15.16 5.77
C LEU A 65 13.13 15.28 4.29
N ILE A 66 13.96 14.70 3.41
CA ILE A 66 13.67 14.55 1.99
C ILE A 66 13.10 13.13 1.77
N ILE A 67 11.96 13.01 1.09
CA ILE A 67 11.30 11.74 0.79
C ILE A 67 11.25 11.53 -0.73
N ILE A 68 11.76 10.41 -1.23
CA ILE A 68 11.60 10.01 -2.63
C ILE A 68 10.48 8.99 -2.73
N GLY A 69 9.37 9.37 -3.39
CA GLY A 69 8.19 8.54 -3.62
C GLY A 69 6.88 9.31 -3.42
N GLY A 70 5.76 8.77 -3.89
CA GLY A 70 4.42 9.41 -3.80
C GLY A 70 3.32 8.43 -3.38
N GLY A 71 3.71 7.29 -2.78
CA GLY A 71 2.79 6.26 -2.26
C GLY A 71 2.41 6.47 -0.80
N PHE A 72 1.74 5.46 -0.23
CA PHE A 72 1.26 5.51 1.16
C PHE A 72 2.39 5.69 2.19
N ILE A 73 3.58 5.10 1.99
CA ILE A 73 4.73 5.28 2.88
C ILE A 73 5.16 6.76 2.92
N ALA A 74 5.25 7.42 1.74
CA ALA A 74 5.57 8.84 1.67
C ALA A 74 4.49 9.71 2.34
N ALA A 75 3.22 9.37 2.14
CA ALA A 75 2.08 10.09 2.71
C ALA A 75 2.05 9.98 4.24
N GLU A 76 2.18 8.77 4.78
CA GLU A 76 2.12 8.52 6.22
C GLU A 76 3.34 9.07 6.97
N LEU A 77 4.54 8.72 6.51
CA LEU A 77 5.77 9.19 7.17
C LEU A 77 6.00 10.68 6.96
N GLY A 78 5.68 11.21 5.78
CA GLY A 78 5.71 12.66 5.54
C GLY A 78 4.80 13.43 6.51
N HIS A 79 3.57 12.93 6.72
CA HIS A 79 2.66 13.49 7.72
C HIS A 79 3.22 13.39 9.14
N VAL A 80 3.73 12.22 9.54
CA VAL A 80 4.26 12.00 10.91
C VAL A 80 5.43 12.95 11.21
N PHE A 81 6.42 13.01 10.31
CA PHE A 81 7.59 13.86 10.52
C PHE A 81 7.24 15.35 10.48
N ALA A 82 6.36 15.78 9.58
CA ALA A 82 5.86 17.15 9.57
C ALA A 82 5.07 17.50 10.85
N ALA A 83 4.27 16.57 11.38
CA ALA A 83 3.55 16.77 12.63
C ALA A 83 4.48 16.88 13.86
N PHE A 84 5.64 16.23 13.82
CA PHE A 84 6.69 16.38 14.83
C PHE A 84 7.55 17.63 14.67
N GLY A 85 7.38 18.38 13.58
CA GLY A 85 8.06 19.68 13.38
C GLY A 85 9.22 19.64 12.39
N SER A 86 9.51 18.51 11.75
CA SER A 86 10.46 18.47 10.64
C SER A 86 9.92 19.24 9.45
N LYS A 87 10.78 19.98 8.76
CA LYS A 87 10.51 20.34 7.36
C LYS A 87 10.51 19.06 6.54
N VAL A 88 9.53 18.88 5.65
CA VAL A 88 9.44 17.70 4.78
C VAL A 88 9.33 18.13 3.33
N SER A 89 10.16 17.51 2.48
CA SER A 89 10.09 17.67 1.01
C SER A 89 9.87 16.33 0.36
N VAL A 90 8.79 16.19 -0.42
CA VAL A 90 8.48 14.96 -1.16
C VAL A 90 8.77 15.14 -2.64
N VAL A 91 9.60 14.26 -3.19
CA VAL A 91 9.96 14.23 -4.61
C VAL A 91 9.25 13.06 -5.28
N HIS A 92 8.41 13.36 -6.27
CA HIS A 92 7.63 12.35 -6.96
C HIS A 92 7.61 12.58 -8.47
N ARG A 93 7.86 11.50 -9.23
CA ARG A 93 7.89 11.53 -10.69
C ARG A 93 6.52 11.65 -11.37
N GLY A 94 5.44 11.37 -10.65
CA GLY A 94 4.08 11.51 -11.14
C GLY A 94 3.51 12.89 -10.89
N ASP A 95 2.26 13.09 -11.31
CA ASP A 95 1.49 14.33 -11.21
C ASP A 95 0.80 14.52 -9.85
N ARG A 96 0.68 13.46 -9.03
CA ARG A 96 -0.07 13.47 -7.78
C ARG A 96 0.34 12.33 -6.83
N MET A 97 0.04 12.52 -5.57
CA MET A 97 0.20 11.50 -4.52
C MET A 97 -0.86 10.41 -4.64
N LEU A 98 -0.57 9.23 -4.10
CA LEU A 98 -1.53 8.12 -3.96
C LEU A 98 -2.25 7.78 -5.28
N ARG A 99 -1.54 7.71 -6.39
CA ARG A 99 -2.09 7.53 -7.75
C ARG A 99 -2.93 6.26 -7.97
N HIS A 100 -2.88 5.32 -7.03
CA HIS A 100 -3.65 4.06 -7.09
C HIS A 100 -5.03 4.18 -6.44
N GLU A 101 -5.27 5.29 -5.72
CA GLU A 101 -6.59 5.62 -5.18
C GLU A 101 -7.55 6.07 -6.29
N ASP A 102 -8.84 6.18 -5.95
CA ASP A 102 -9.81 6.83 -6.84
C ASP A 102 -9.32 8.24 -7.19
N ALA A 103 -9.53 8.65 -8.43
CA ALA A 103 -8.94 9.88 -8.97
C ALA A 103 -9.32 11.13 -8.16
N GLU A 104 -10.56 11.22 -7.66
CA GLU A 104 -10.99 12.36 -6.83
C GLU A 104 -10.35 12.33 -5.46
N VAL A 105 -10.18 11.13 -4.86
CA VAL A 105 -9.48 10.97 -3.57
C VAL A 105 -8.01 11.35 -3.71
N SER A 106 -7.33 10.83 -4.74
CA SER A 106 -5.93 11.15 -5.01
C SER A 106 -5.72 12.65 -5.26
N ALA A 107 -6.60 13.30 -6.03
CA ALA A 107 -6.52 14.74 -6.29
C ALA A 107 -6.73 15.57 -5.01
N ARG A 108 -7.77 15.27 -4.22
CA ARG A 108 -8.06 15.95 -2.96
C ARG A 108 -6.95 15.73 -1.93
N PHE A 109 -6.44 14.50 -1.83
CA PHE A 109 -5.30 14.20 -0.97
C PHE A 109 -4.09 15.04 -1.34
N THR A 110 -3.75 15.09 -2.63
CA THR A 110 -2.61 15.85 -3.15
C THR A 110 -2.74 17.34 -2.82
N GLU A 111 -3.92 17.92 -3.05
CA GLU A 111 -4.20 19.31 -2.71
C GLU A 111 -3.95 19.60 -1.22
N CYS A 112 -4.56 18.83 -0.33
CA CYS A 112 -4.43 19.01 1.12
C CYS A 112 -3.00 18.76 1.63
N PHE A 113 -2.33 17.74 1.10
CA PHE A 113 -0.98 17.38 1.50
C PHE A 113 0.04 18.45 1.09
N SER A 114 -0.09 18.99 -0.13
CA SER A 114 0.81 20.01 -0.67
C SER A 114 0.67 21.39 -0.02
N GLN A 115 -0.43 21.64 0.70
CA GLN A 115 -0.57 22.85 1.52
C GLN A 115 0.31 22.84 2.79
N ARG A 116 0.77 21.66 3.21
CA ARG A 116 1.49 21.45 4.47
C ARG A 116 2.92 20.95 4.28
N ILE A 117 3.20 20.32 3.14
CA ILE A 117 4.46 19.64 2.84
C ILE A 117 4.91 20.09 1.46
N ASP A 118 6.18 20.46 1.34
CA ASP A 118 6.77 20.79 0.04
C ASP A 118 6.73 19.59 -0.89
N THR A 119 6.03 19.69 -2.01
CA THR A 119 5.89 18.59 -2.99
C THR A 119 6.44 18.99 -4.34
N TYR A 120 7.29 18.12 -4.89
CA TYR A 120 7.91 18.29 -6.20
C TYR A 120 7.37 17.18 -7.11
N PHE A 121 6.34 17.49 -7.89
CA PHE A 121 5.76 16.60 -8.89
C PHE A 121 6.51 16.69 -10.21
N HIS A 122 6.35 15.67 -11.08
CA HIS A 122 7.09 15.54 -12.33
C HIS A 122 8.61 15.70 -12.14
N ALA A 123 9.10 15.30 -10.96
CA ALA A 123 10.46 15.49 -10.51
C ALA A 123 11.19 14.15 -10.46
N HIS A 124 12.30 14.08 -11.17
CA HIS A 124 13.12 12.89 -11.33
C HIS A 124 14.43 13.07 -10.56
N PRO A 125 14.66 12.29 -9.48
CA PRO A 125 15.97 12.23 -8.83
C PRO A 125 17.03 11.76 -9.82
N THR A 126 18.13 12.50 -9.92
CA THR A 126 19.23 12.18 -10.83
C THR A 126 20.49 11.76 -10.09
N ARG A 127 20.77 12.39 -8.95
CA ARG A 127 21.96 12.15 -8.14
C ARG A 127 21.71 12.53 -6.70
N VAL A 128 22.42 11.88 -5.77
CA VAL A 128 22.50 12.30 -4.37
C VAL A 128 23.97 12.38 -3.94
N ASP A 129 24.31 13.45 -3.24
CA ASP A 129 25.57 13.62 -2.55
C ASP A 129 25.34 13.68 -1.04
N HIS A 130 26.30 13.20 -0.23
CA HIS A 130 26.28 13.29 1.23
C HIS A 130 27.66 13.64 1.75
N ASP A 131 27.78 14.70 2.53
CA ASP A 131 29.06 15.22 3.01
C ASP A 131 29.44 14.78 4.46
N GLY A 132 28.63 13.91 5.04
CA GLY A 132 28.72 13.42 6.42
C GLY A 132 27.65 14.01 7.34
N GLU A 133 26.99 15.10 6.95
CA GLU A 133 25.92 15.75 7.69
C GLU A 133 24.65 15.96 6.86
N LEU A 134 24.79 16.42 5.63
CA LEU A 134 23.68 16.81 4.76
C LEU A 134 23.65 15.98 3.47
N PHE A 135 22.44 15.60 3.10
CA PHE A 135 22.10 15.11 1.76
C PHE A 135 21.84 16.28 0.82
N ARG A 136 22.37 16.20 -0.40
CA ARG A 136 22.03 17.07 -1.54
C ARG A 136 21.42 16.22 -2.63
N LEU A 137 20.10 16.28 -2.75
CA LEU A 137 19.35 15.55 -3.79
C LEU A 137 19.19 16.44 -5.01
N HIS A 138 19.81 16.03 -6.12
CA HIS A 138 19.63 16.66 -7.42
C HIS A 138 18.40 16.08 -8.10
N ILE A 139 17.51 16.96 -8.57
CA ILE A 139 16.29 16.60 -9.28
C ILE A 139 16.15 17.40 -10.56
N ASP A 140 15.65 16.74 -11.60
CA ASP A 140 15.16 17.37 -12.82
C ASP A 140 13.64 17.39 -12.78
N GLN A 141 13.05 18.58 -12.74
CA GLN A 141 11.62 18.80 -12.69
C GLN A 141 11.11 19.34 -14.03
N GLU A 142 10.08 18.72 -14.58
CA GLU A 142 9.39 19.22 -15.76
C GLU A 142 8.58 20.46 -15.40
N GLU A 143 8.67 21.53 -16.24
CA GLU A 143 7.89 22.75 -16.02
C GLU A 143 6.46 22.58 -16.53
N GLU A 144 5.46 22.98 -15.74
CA GLU A 144 4.07 23.04 -16.18
C GLU A 144 3.71 24.44 -16.74
N PRO A 145 2.89 24.51 -17.80
CA PRO A 145 2.35 23.38 -18.56
C PRO A 145 3.48 22.69 -19.35
N VAL A 146 3.43 21.36 -19.42
CA VAL A 146 4.42 20.57 -20.15
C VAL A 146 4.58 21.14 -21.58
N SER A 147 5.64 21.93 -21.77
CA SER A 147 5.92 22.54 -23.06
C SER A 147 6.35 21.45 -24.02
N LEU A 148 5.93 21.55 -25.30
CA LEU A 148 6.40 20.67 -26.38
C LEU A 148 7.94 20.66 -26.51
N ALA A 149 8.64 21.61 -25.88
CA ALA A 149 10.10 21.73 -25.88
C ALA A 149 10.77 20.98 -24.72
N GLY A 150 10.01 20.37 -23.77
CA GLY A 150 10.58 19.54 -22.71
C GLY A 150 11.55 20.30 -21.78
N HIS A 151 11.26 21.55 -21.43
CA HIS A 151 12.11 22.31 -20.52
C HIS A 151 12.09 21.65 -19.15
N ARG A 152 13.26 21.28 -18.66
CA ARG A 152 13.48 20.75 -17.31
C ARG A 152 14.25 21.78 -16.48
N ARG A 153 13.81 21.98 -15.26
CA ARG A 153 14.52 22.79 -14.30
C ARG A 153 15.25 21.90 -13.31
N SER A 154 16.57 21.97 -13.32
CA SER A 154 17.39 21.30 -12.32
C SER A 154 17.33 22.05 -10.99
N ARG A 155 17.17 21.31 -9.90
CA ARG A 155 17.16 21.81 -8.52
C ARG A 155 18.02 20.92 -7.65
N VAL A 156 18.49 21.48 -6.55
CA VAL A 156 19.13 20.74 -5.46
C VAL A 156 18.33 20.96 -4.18
N LEU A 157 17.93 19.88 -3.54
CA LEU A 157 17.27 19.88 -2.23
C LEU A 157 18.29 19.46 -1.19
N GLU A 158 18.41 20.23 -0.11
CA GLU A 158 19.28 19.91 1.03
C GLU A 158 18.44 19.45 2.22
N GLY A 159 18.90 18.42 2.93
CA GLY A 159 18.25 17.90 4.14
C GLY A 159 19.19 17.00 4.93
N ASP A 160 18.96 16.87 6.22
CA ASP A 160 19.77 16.05 7.12
C ASP A 160 19.28 14.59 7.21
N ALA A 161 18.17 14.26 6.54
CA ALA A 161 17.70 12.89 6.36
C ALA A 161 17.10 12.65 4.96
N LEU A 162 17.32 11.46 4.42
CA LEU A 162 16.77 11.00 3.14
C LEU A 162 15.98 9.70 3.35
N LEU A 163 14.70 9.68 2.99
CA LEU A 163 13.83 8.49 3.02
C LEU A 163 13.51 8.00 1.62
N LEU A 164 13.78 6.72 1.37
CA LEU A 164 13.36 6.05 0.15
C LEU A 164 12.03 5.33 0.36
N SER A 165 11.02 5.74 -0.38
CA SER A 165 9.66 5.16 -0.37
C SER A 165 9.17 4.80 -1.78
N THR A 166 10.07 4.19 -2.57
CA THR A 166 9.94 3.92 -4.01
C THR A 166 9.27 2.58 -4.33
N GLY A 167 8.66 1.95 -3.34
CA GLY A 167 7.99 0.65 -3.44
C GLY A 167 8.68 -0.45 -2.64
N ARG A 168 8.17 -1.68 -2.77
CA ARG A 168 8.67 -2.86 -2.07
C ARG A 168 8.76 -4.03 -3.05
N ASP A 169 9.78 -4.85 -2.89
CA ASP A 169 10.01 -6.07 -3.66
C ASP A 169 9.77 -7.32 -2.78
N PRO A 170 9.05 -8.33 -3.28
CA PRO A 170 8.81 -9.56 -2.52
C PRO A 170 10.12 -10.37 -2.37
N ASN A 171 10.29 -11.04 -1.23
CA ASN A 171 11.53 -11.76 -0.88
C ASN A 171 11.60 -13.19 -1.45
N GLY A 172 10.87 -13.50 -2.52
CA GLY A 172 10.87 -14.82 -3.16
C GLY A 172 12.22 -15.18 -3.80
N ASP A 173 12.91 -14.20 -4.34
CA ASP A 173 14.26 -14.32 -4.94
C ASP A 173 15.34 -14.63 -3.88
N GLU A 174 15.30 -13.95 -2.73
CA GLU A 174 16.28 -14.16 -1.64
C GLU A 174 16.16 -15.54 -0.98
N LEU A 175 14.97 -16.12 -0.99
CA LEU A 175 14.76 -17.48 -0.47
C LEU A 175 15.17 -18.58 -1.44
N GLY A 176 15.48 -18.25 -2.71
CA GLY A 176 15.81 -19.23 -3.72
C GLY A 176 14.68 -20.24 -3.98
N VAL A 177 13.42 -19.84 -3.80
CA VAL A 177 12.25 -20.74 -3.85
C VAL A 177 12.11 -21.47 -5.18
N THR A 178 12.59 -20.90 -6.27
CA THR A 178 12.55 -21.49 -7.62
C THR A 178 13.31 -22.81 -7.72
N ALA A 179 14.33 -23.04 -6.88
CA ALA A 179 15.04 -24.31 -6.79
C ALA A 179 14.16 -25.48 -6.35
N THR A 180 13.02 -25.21 -5.73
CA THR A 180 12.01 -26.22 -5.34
C THR A 180 10.96 -26.48 -6.40
N GLY A 181 10.93 -25.68 -7.47
CA GLY A 181 9.87 -25.67 -8.49
C GLY A 181 8.74 -24.68 -8.21
N VAL A 182 8.80 -23.89 -7.11
CA VAL A 182 7.88 -22.80 -6.84
C VAL A 182 8.07 -21.70 -7.89
N ARG A 183 6.96 -21.26 -8.49
CA ARG A 183 6.96 -20.24 -9.52
C ARG A 183 6.85 -18.85 -8.91
N LEU A 184 7.59 -17.91 -9.50
CA LEU A 184 7.41 -16.48 -9.29
C LEU A 184 6.74 -15.87 -10.52
N ASP A 185 5.92 -14.82 -10.32
CA ASP A 185 5.40 -14.02 -11.42
C ASP A 185 6.43 -12.96 -11.88
N ASP A 186 6.08 -12.16 -12.89
CA ASP A 186 6.95 -11.12 -13.46
C ASP A 186 7.32 -10.03 -12.45
N GLY A 187 6.60 -9.90 -11.35
CA GLY A 187 6.90 -8.99 -10.24
C GLY A 187 7.69 -9.63 -9.09
N GLY A 188 8.08 -10.91 -9.24
CA GLY A 188 8.82 -11.65 -8.21
C GLY A 188 7.96 -12.24 -7.10
N TYR A 189 6.62 -12.15 -7.21
CA TYR A 189 5.69 -12.71 -6.22
C TYR A 189 5.50 -14.21 -6.40
N VAL A 190 5.44 -14.93 -5.29
CA VAL A 190 5.13 -16.37 -5.30
C VAL A 190 3.73 -16.60 -5.82
N VAL A 191 3.62 -17.41 -6.90
CA VAL A 191 2.32 -17.78 -7.49
C VAL A 191 1.66 -18.84 -6.64
N THR A 192 0.40 -18.61 -6.27
CA THR A 192 -0.44 -19.59 -5.53
C THR A 192 -1.82 -19.73 -6.16
N ASP A 193 -2.49 -20.83 -5.84
CA ASP A 193 -3.92 -20.98 -6.06
C ASP A 193 -4.76 -20.28 -4.97
N ASP A 194 -6.10 -20.35 -5.07
CA ASP A 194 -7.03 -19.75 -4.10
C ASP A 194 -6.96 -20.41 -2.71
N HIS A 195 -6.37 -21.59 -2.60
CA HIS A 195 -6.10 -22.28 -1.34
C HIS A 195 -4.72 -21.92 -0.78
N LEU A 196 -4.01 -20.97 -1.39
CA LEU A 196 -2.67 -20.47 -1.02
C LEU A 196 -1.57 -21.52 -1.19
N ARG A 197 -1.76 -22.53 -2.05
CA ARG A 197 -0.77 -23.54 -2.41
C ARG A 197 0.07 -23.06 -3.60
N THR A 198 1.38 -23.33 -3.56
CA THR A 198 2.32 -22.88 -4.60
C THR A 198 2.35 -23.76 -5.86
N GLY A 199 1.56 -24.84 -5.88
CA GLY A 199 1.64 -25.88 -6.91
C GLY A 199 2.74 -26.92 -6.64
N VAL A 200 3.66 -26.67 -5.72
CA VAL A 200 4.62 -27.66 -5.20
C VAL A 200 4.01 -28.31 -3.97
N PRO A 201 3.82 -29.65 -3.95
CA PRO A 201 3.24 -30.34 -2.80
C PRO A 201 3.97 -30.01 -1.49
N GLY A 202 3.20 -29.65 -0.47
CA GLY A 202 3.74 -29.32 0.86
C GLY A 202 4.24 -27.89 1.02
N ILE A 203 4.11 -27.01 0.02
CA ILE A 203 4.55 -25.62 0.11
C ILE A 203 3.37 -24.66 -0.12
N TRP A 204 3.14 -23.74 0.84
CA TRP A 204 2.16 -22.65 0.82
C TRP A 204 2.87 -21.31 0.88
N ALA A 205 2.18 -20.23 0.50
CA ALA A 205 2.70 -18.88 0.69
C ALA A 205 1.59 -17.92 1.15
N LEU A 206 1.94 -16.92 1.96
CA LEU A 206 1.05 -15.86 2.45
C LEU A 206 1.78 -14.52 2.61
N GLY A 207 1.00 -13.45 2.64
CA GLY A 207 1.47 -12.09 2.89
C GLY A 207 2.24 -11.50 1.71
N ASP A 208 3.09 -10.52 1.98
CA ASP A 208 3.73 -9.67 0.97
C ASP A 208 4.62 -10.41 -0.02
N ILE A 209 5.06 -11.62 0.30
CA ILE A 209 5.83 -12.48 -0.63
C ILE A 209 4.99 -12.95 -1.83
N ARG A 210 3.66 -13.00 -1.68
CA ARG A 210 2.72 -13.45 -2.72
C ARG A 210 1.69 -12.39 -3.12
N ASN A 211 1.40 -11.42 -2.25
CA ASN A 211 0.29 -10.50 -2.43
C ASN A 211 0.76 -9.08 -2.72
N ARG A 212 0.40 -8.56 -3.89
CA ARG A 212 0.75 -7.20 -4.34
C ARG A 212 0.14 -6.09 -3.50
N GLN A 213 -0.92 -6.37 -2.73
CA GLN A 213 -1.55 -5.37 -1.86
C GLN A 213 -0.72 -5.08 -0.61
N GLN A 214 0.11 -6.03 -0.16
CA GLN A 214 1.06 -5.87 0.94
C GLN A 214 0.40 -5.34 2.22
N LEU A 215 -0.74 -5.95 2.60
CA LEU A 215 -1.58 -5.52 3.72
C LEU A 215 -1.57 -6.53 4.86
N LYS A 216 -1.29 -6.05 6.07
CA LYS A 216 -1.21 -6.89 7.28
C LYS A 216 -2.51 -7.67 7.55
N HIS A 217 -3.67 -7.02 7.43
CA HIS A 217 -4.96 -7.67 7.68
C HIS A 217 -5.30 -8.73 6.63
N LEU A 218 -4.86 -8.56 5.37
CA LEU A 218 -4.98 -9.58 4.35
C LEU A 218 -4.08 -10.78 4.66
N ALA A 219 -2.81 -10.54 5.03
CA ALA A 219 -1.90 -11.61 5.47
C ALA A 219 -2.46 -12.40 6.67
N ASN A 220 -3.14 -11.73 7.63
CA ASN A 220 -3.82 -12.40 8.73
C ASN A 220 -4.98 -13.29 8.26
N GLN A 221 -5.73 -12.87 7.25
CA GLN A 221 -6.81 -13.69 6.67
C GLN A 221 -6.23 -14.88 5.91
N GLU A 222 -5.17 -14.67 5.13
CA GLU A 222 -4.45 -15.74 4.44
C GLU A 222 -3.90 -16.78 5.42
N GLN A 223 -3.35 -16.34 6.56
CA GLN A 223 -2.87 -17.23 7.61
C GLN A 223 -4.00 -18.10 8.16
N ARG A 224 -5.21 -17.55 8.37
CA ARG A 224 -6.38 -18.35 8.82
C ARG A 224 -6.77 -19.42 7.82
N VAL A 225 -6.73 -19.09 6.52
CA VAL A 225 -7.02 -20.04 5.44
C VAL A 225 -5.98 -21.15 5.42
N ILE A 226 -4.69 -20.84 5.45
CA ILE A 226 -3.61 -21.85 5.45
C ILE A 226 -3.72 -22.73 6.70
N THR A 227 -3.91 -22.16 7.88
CA THR A 227 -4.05 -22.93 9.11
C THR A 227 -5.21 -23.90 9.04
N HIS A 228 -6.38 -23.45 8.56
CA HIS A 228 -7.51 -24.34 8.36
C HIS A 228 -7.17 -25.47 7.38
N ASN A 229 -6.60 -25.15 6.23
CA ASN A 229 -6.30 -26.12 5.17
C ASN A 229 -5.22 -27.14 5.58
N LEU A 230 -4.31 -26.75 6.47
CA LEU A 230 -3.32 -27.67 7.04
C LEU A 230 -3.92 -28.66 8.04
N LEU A 231 -4.94 -28.22 8.81
CA LEU A 231 -5.62 -29.02 9.82
C LEU A 231 -6.78 -29.86 9.25
N HIS A 232 -7.40 -29.38 8.17
CA HIS A 232 -8.56 -29.99 7.53
C HIS A 232 -8.33 -30.17 6.02
N PRO A 233 -7.41 -31.08 5.61
CA PRO A 233 -7.02 -31.23 4.22
C PRO A 233 -8.13 -31.75 3.29
N ASP A 234 -9.17 -32.36 3.87
CA ASP A 234 -10.34 -32.87 3.14
C ASP A 234 -11.46 -31.80 3.01
N GLU A 235 -11.32 -30.63 3.69
CA GLU A 235 -12.28 -29.52 3.68
C GLU A 235 -11.56 -28.20 3.45
N LEU A 236 -11.10 -27.95 2.23
CA LEU A 236 -10.29 -26.79 1.91
C LEU A 236 -11.14 -25.50 1.87
N ARG A 237 -10.59 -24.41 2.41
CA ARG A 237 -11.10 -23.04 2.29
C ARG A 237 -10.28 -22.27 1.27
N SER A 238 -10.97 -21.39 0.54
CA SER A 238 -10.36 -20.44 -0.37
C SER A 238 -10.29 -19.05 0.26
N ILE A 239 -9.31 -18.28 -0.16
CA ILE A 239 -9.21 -16.85 0.22
C ILE A 239 -10.17 -16.03 -0.66
N ASP A 240 -10.97 -15.19 -0.02
CA ASP A 240 -11.80 -14.18 -0.70
C ASP A 240 -11.10 -12.81 -0.64
N GLN A 241 -10.73 -12.28 -1.80
CA GLN A 241 -10.02 -11.00 -1.94
C GLN A 241 -10.83 -9.95 -2.71
N ARG A 242 -12.14 -10.17 -2.90
CA ARG A 242 -12.99 -9.26 -3.71
C ARG A 242 -13.11 -7.85 -3.13
N HIS A 243 -13.13 -7.73 -1.81
CA HIS A 243 -13.43 -6.48 -1.10
C HIS A 243 -12.40 -6.19 0.01
N VAL A 244 -11.12 -6.34 -0.32
CA VAL A 244 -10.05 -6.05 0.64
C VAL A 244 -9.96 -4.54 0.84
N PRO A 245 -10.21 -4.03 2.07
CA PRO A 245 -10.04 -2.61 2.35
C PRO A 245 -8.58 -2.24 2.51
N HIS A 246 -8.27 -0.98 2.26
CA HIS A 246 -7.01 -0.39 2.68
C HIS A 246 -7.22 1.02 3.21
N ALA A 247 -6.26 1.52 3.95
CA ALA A 247 -6.27 2.87 4.49
C ALA A 247 -4.89 3.49 4.41
N VAL A 248 -4.85 4.83 4.34
CA VAL A 248 -3.64 5.64 4.49
C VAL A 248 -3.82 6.51 5.72
N PHE A 249 -2.94 6.30 6.70
CA PHE A 249 -2.98 6.97 8.00
C PHE A 249 -2.19 8.28 7.97
N SER A 250 -2.73 9.24 7.27
CA SER A 250 -2.19 10.58 7.06
C SER A 250 -3.20 11.64 7.50
N HIS A 251 -2.96 12.90 7.17
CA HIS A 251 -3.96 13.97 7.28
C HIS A 251 -4.10 14.67 5.92
N PRO A 252 -5.29 14.55 5.28
CA PRO A 252 -6.46 13.76 5.69
C PRO A 252 -6.19 12.26 5.59
N GLN A 253 -6.96 11.44 6.34
CA GLN A 253 -6.94 9.98 6.19
C GLN A 253 -7.64 9.59 4.88
N VAL A 254 -7.25 8.42 4.34
CA VAL A 254 -7.94 7.77 3.23
C VAL A 254 -8.36 6.38 3.65
N GLY A 255 -9.56 5.97 3.27
CA GLY A 255 -10.05 4.60 3.42
C GLY A 255 -10.76 4.16 2.14
N SER A 256 -10.35 3.04 1.56
CA SER A 256 -10.87 2.58 0.27
C SER A 256 -11.09 1.07 0.24
N ALA A 257 -12.07 0.64 -0.55
CA ALA A 257 -12.30 -0.77 -0.87
C ALA A 257 -12.96 -0.91 -2.24
N GLY A 258 -12.73 -2.04 -2.89
CA GLY A 258 -13.33 -2.38 -4.18
C GLY A 258 -12.67 -1.67 -5.37
N ARG A 259 -13.47 -1.38 -6.40
CA ARG A 259 -13.02 -0.80 -7.67
C ARG A 259 -13.04 0.73 -7.63
N THR A 260 -12.04 1.36 -8.22
CA THR A 260 -12.09 2.79 -8.52
C THR A 260 -13.02 3.06 -9.71
N GLU A 261 -13.46 4.29 -9.86
CA GLU A 261 -14.27 4.70 -11.00
C GLU A 261 -13.58 4.43 -12.34
N MET A 262 -12.28 4.69 -12.42
CA MET A 262 -11.48 4.44 -13.62
C MET A 262 -11.43 2.93 -13.96
N GLN A 263 -11.30 2.06 -12.96
CA GLN A 263 -11.31 0.62 -13.17
C GLN A 263 -12.68 0.13 -13.69
N LEU A 264 -13.79 0.61 -13.10
CA LEU A 264 -15.13 0.25 -13.57
C LEU A 264 -15.38 0.70 -15.01
N ARG A 265 -14.92 1.91 -15.36
CA ARG A 265 -15.00 2.43 -16.74
C ARG A 265 -14.18 1.56 -17.71
N SER A 266 -12.96 1.19 -17.33
CA SER A 266 -12.09 0.33 -18.17
C SER A 266 -12.63 -1.09 -18.32
N GLU A 267 -13.36 -1.60 -17.31
CA GLU A 267 -14.07 -2.88 -17.34
C GLU A 267 -15.40 -2.82 -18.13
N GLY A 268 -15.81 -1.64 -18.62
CA GLY A 268 -17.08 -1.43 -19.32
C GLY A 268 -18.31 -1.66 -18.44
N ARG A 269 -18.18 -1.54 -17.13
CA ARG A 269 -19.31 -1.74 -16.18
C ARG A 269 -20.19 -0.51 -16.12
N LEU A 270 -21.50 -0.74 -16.03
CA LEU A 270 -22.47 0.30 -15.77
C LEU A 270 -22.62 0.51 -14.26
N PHE A 271 -22.41 1.72 -13.80
CA PHE A 271 -22.48 2.08 -12.38
C PHE A 271 -23.04 3.48 -12.18
N VAL A 272 -23.49 3.73 -10.96
CA VAL A 272 -23.92 5.04 -10.46
C VAL A 272 -22.95 5.49 -9.37
N THR A 273 -22.60 6.77 -9.37
CA THR A 273 -21.74 7.38 -8.36
C THR A 273 -22.58 8.18 -7.38
N GLY A 274 -22.45 7.88 -6.08
CA GLY A 274 -22.92 8.73 -5.00
C GLY A 274 -21.73 9.41 -4.31
N ARG A 275 -21.87 10.71 -4.00
CA ARG A 275 -20.87 11.46 -3.24
C ARG A 275 -21.55 12.31 -2.19
N CYS A 276 -20.94 12.36 -0.99
CA CYS A 276 -21.36 13.22 0.10
C CYS A 276 -20.13 13.88 0.73
N ASP A 277 -20.12 15.20 0.76
CA ASP A 277 -19.07 15.96 1.44
C ASP A 277 -19.32 15.96 2.96
N TYR A 278 -18.26 15.89 3.78
CA TYR A 278 -18.38 15.93 5.23
C TYR A 278 -19.09 17.18 5.74
N ALA A 279 -18.82 18.32 5.12
CA ALA A 279 -19.52 19.57 5.43
C ALA A 279 -21.05 19.50 5.31
N SER A 280 -21.57 18.52 4.57
CA SER A 280 -23.02 18.32 4.35
C SER A 280 -23.69 17.50 5.44
N VAL A 281 -22.93 16.93 6.40
CA VAL A 281 -23.48 16.17 7.54
C VAL A 281 -23.21 16.92 8.85
N ALA A 282 -24.09 16.73 9.84
CA ALA A 282 -24.08 17.51 11.07
C ALA A 282 -22.73 17.50 11.80
N TYR A 283 -22.08 16.33 11.91
CA TYR A 283 -20.81 16.23 12.62
C TYR A 283 -19.64 16.82 11.80
N GLY A 284 -19.62 16.61 10.49
CA GLY A 284 -18.63 17.20 9.61
C GLY A 284 -18.73 18.72 9.55
N TRP A 285 -19.97 19.24 9.52
CA TRP A 285 -20.23 20.68 9.65
C TRP A 285 -19.74 21.24 10.99
N ALA A 286 -20.02 20.54 12.10
CA ALA A 286 -19.56 20.97 13.43
C ALA A 286 -18.04 20.96 13.58
N MET A 287 -17.34 20.09 12.85
CA MET A 287 -15.88 20.07 12.78
C MET A 287 -15.28 21.09 11.80
N GLU A 288 -16.12 21.81 11.07
CA GLU A 288 -15.70 22.72 9.99
C GLU A 288 -14.84 22.00 8.91
N ASP A 289 -15.10 20.69 8.70
CA ASP A 289 -14.37 19.91 7.71
C ASP A 289 -14.87 20.21 6.30
N THR A 290 -14.06 20.93 5.54
CA THR A 290 -14.32 21.27 4.13
C THR A 290 -13.53 20.38 3.14
N THR A 291 -12.76 19.44 3.64
CA THR A 291 -11.84 18.61 2.83
C THR A 291 -12.37 17.20 2.62
N GLY A 292 -13.06 16.64 3.62
CA GLY A 292 -13.51 15.27 3.62
C GLY A 292 -14.73 15.02 2.72
N PHE A 293 -14.74 13.83 2.12
CA PHE A 293 -15.93 13.30 1.43
C PHE A 293 -15.93 11.78 1.42
N ALA A 294 -17.13 11.21 1.22
CA ALA A 294 -17.32 9.80 0.90
C ALA A 294 -17.85 9.67 -0.52
N LYS A 295 -17.25 8.77 -1.32
CA LYS A 295 -17.67 8.41 -2.68
C LYS A 295 -17.96 6.91 -2.73
N VAL A 296 -19.16 6.55 -3.24
CA VAL A 296 -19.61 5.17 -3.36
C VAL A 296 -19.99 4.91 -4.81
N LEU A 297 -19.49 3.79 -5.35
CA LEU A 297 -19.77 3.32 -6.70
C LEU A 297 -20.70 2.11 -6.62
N VAL A 298 -21.83 2.18 -7.28
CA VAL A 298 -22.92 1.19 -7.17
C VAL A 298 -23.20 0.59 -8.53
N ASP A 299 -23.21 -0.73 -8.65
CA ASP A 299 -23.58 -1.43 -9.90
C ASP A 299 -25.02 -1.09 -10.28
N ALA A 300 -25.23 -0.66 -11.52
CA ALA A 300 -26.55 -0.22 -12.01
C ALA A 300 -27.56 -1.35 -12.17
N ARG A 301 -27.12 -2.63 -12.16
CA ARG A 301 -27.99 -3.79 -12.41
C ARG A 301 -28.64 -4.34 -11.14
N ASP A 302 -27.86 -4.43 -10.06
CA ASP A 302 -28.29 -5.08 -8.81
C ASP A 302 -28.18 -4.17 -7.57
N ALA A 303 -27.74 -2.93 -7.77
CA ALA A 303 -27.53 -1.93 -6.72
C ALA A 303 -26.51 -2.33 -5.64
N THR A 304 -25.63 -3.32 -5.90
CA THR A 304 -24.53 -3.67 -4.99
C THR A 304 -23.43 -2.62 -5.05
N ILE A 305 -22.77 -2.39 -3.91
CA ILE A 305 -21.61 -1.48 -3.83
C ILE A 305 -20.41 -2.19 -4.46
N CYS A 306 -19.79 -1.59 -5.46
CA CYS A 306 -18.61 -2.11 -6.13
C CYS A 306 -17.33 -1.32 -5.86
N GLY A 307 -17.45 -0.12 -5.28
CA GLY A 307 -16.34 0.69 -4.82
C GLY A 307 -16.77 1.65 -3.72
N ALA A 308 -15.88 1.88 -2.75
CA ALA A 308 -16.08 2.81 -1.64
C ALA A 308 -14.76 3.52 -1.35
N HIS A 309 -14.76 4.86 -1.40
CA HIS A 309 -13.58 5.69 -1.29
C HIS A 309 -13.89 6.88 -0.39
N ILE A 310 -13.20 6.99 0.73
CA ILE A 310 -13.43 8.01 1.75
C ILE A 310 -12.13 8.75 2.01
N ILE A 311 -12.20 10.06 2.06
CA ILE A 311 -11.09 10.90 2.50
C ILE A 311 -11.59 11.83 3.60
N GLY A 312 -10.84 11.95 4.68
CA GLY A 312 -11.15 12.79 5.84
C GLY A 312 -10.98 12.05 7.16
N PRO A 313 -11.35 12.68 8.28
CA PRO A 313 -11.30 12.06 9.61
C PRO A 313 -12.04 10.72 9.66
N GLN A 314 -11.45 9.74 10.34
CA GLN A 314 -12.03 8.40 10.55
C GLN A 314 -12.28 7.57 9.26
N ALA A 315 -11.71 7.94 8.12
CA ALA A 315 -11.94 7.26 6.84
C ALA A 315 -11.70 5.74 6.94
N ALA A 316 -10.63 5.32 7.65
CA ALA A 316 -10.29 3.92 7.87
C ALA A 316 -11.37 3.15 8.65
N THR A 317 -12.09 3.81 9.56
CA THR A 317 -13.19 3.23 10.32
C THR A 317 -14.50 3.24 9.54
N LEU A 318 -14.80 4.36 8.88
CA LEU A 318 -16.05 4.55 8.13
C LEU A 318 -16.16 3.62 6.92
N VAL A 319 -15.06 3.33 6.24
CA VAL A 319 -15.06 2.42 5.09
C VAL A 319 -15.50 1.00 5.47
N GLN A 320 -15.32 0.56 6.74
CA GLN A 320 -15.60 -0.81 7.15
C GLN A 320 -17.07 -1.20 7.01
N GLN A 321 -18.01 -0.30 7.28
CA GLN A 321 -19.44 -0.57 7.08
C GLN A 321 -19.80 -0.77 5.60
N LEU A 322 -19.12 -0.04 4.70
CA LEU A 322 -19.29 -0.21 3.26
C LEU A 322 -18.67 -1.54 2.79
N VAL A 323 -17.51 -1.92 3.34
CA VAL A 323 -16.89 -3.23 3.12
C VAL A 323 -17.82 -4.36 3.57
N GLN A 324 -18.47 -4.21 4.74
CA GLN A 324 -19.46 -5.17 5.22
C GLN A 324 -20.64 -5.30 4.25
N ALA A 325 -21.17 -4.17 3.75
CA ALA A 325 -22.23 -4.18 2.75
C ALA A 325 -21.80 -4.87 1.46
N MET A 326 -20.58 -4.59 0.97
CA MET A 326 -20.01 -5.23 -0.21
C MET A 326 -19.84 -6.74 -0.01
N GLN A 327 -19.29 -7.16 1.14
CA GLN A 327 -18.99 -8.57 1.43
C GLN A 327 -20.24 -9.43 1.53
N PHE A 328 -21.32 -8.87 2.10
CA PHE A 328 -22.58 -9.59 2.30
C PHE A 328 -23.63 -9.28 1.22
N GLY A 329 -23.26 -8.54 0.17
CA GLY A 329 -24.15 -8.23 -0.94
C GLY A 329 -25.36 -7.37 -0.54
N ILE A 330 -25.21 -6.47 0.43
CA ILE A 330 -26.27 -5.56 0.86
C ILE A 330 -26.41 -4.45 -0.20
N PRO A 331 -27.58 -4.31 -0.88
CA PRO A 331 -27.78 -3.26 -1.84
C PRO A 331 -27.68 -1.87 -1.20
N ALA A 332 -27.09 -0.91 -1.93
CA ALA A 332 -26.83 0.44 -1.42
C ALA A 332 -28.11 1.14 -0.89
N HIS A 333 -29.25 0.97 -1.58
CA HIS A 333 -30.52 1.57 -1.16
C HIS A 333 -31.05 0.99 0.16
N ARG A 334 -30.80 -0.30 0.43
CA ARG A 334 -31.15 -0.94 1.70
C ARG A 334 -30.27 -0.44 2.84
N LEU A 335 -28.95 -0.36 2.60
CA LEU A 335 -28.00 0.21 3.56
C LEU A 335 -28.43 1.64 3.96
N ALA A 336 -28.82 2.45 2.99
CA ALA A 336 -29.16 3.85 3.22
C ALA A 336 -30.53 4.05 3.94
N ARG A 337 -31.52 3.15 3.75
CA ARG A 337 -32.92 3.40 4.17
C ARG A 337 -33.43 2.47 5.25
N GLU A 338 -32.88 1.27 5.38
CA GLU A 338 -33.40 0.26 6.32
C GLU A 338 -32.64 0.23 7.64
N GLN A 339 -31.50 0.91 7.71
CA GLN A 339 -30.69 1.01 8.93
C GLN A 339 -30.94 2.36 9.64
N ILE A 340 -31.03 2.32 10.97
CA ILE A 340 -31.05 3.53 11.79
C ILE A 340 -29.62 3.96 12.07
N TRP A 341 -29.30 5.19 11.74
CA TRP A 341 -27.98 5.78 11.91
C TRP A 341 -27.92 6.66 13.15
N CYS A 342 -26.80 6.59 13.88
CA CYS A 342 -26.57 7.51 14.99
C CYS A 342 -26.49 8.96 14.52
N HIS A 343 -27.04 9.87 15.31
CA HIS A 343 -26.91 11.31 15.08
C HIS A 343 -26.34 11.98 16.35
N PRO A 344 -25.34 12.88 16.23
CA PRO A 344 -24.58 13.19 15.02
C PRO A 344 -23.41 12.20 14.81
N ALA A 345 -23.19 11.79 13.53
CA ALA A 345 -22.05 11.00 13.11
C ALA A 345 -21.56 11.44 11.71
N LEU A 346 -20.34 11.00 11.34
CA LEU A 346 -19.82 11.14 9.98
C LEU A 346 -20.46 10.12 9.05
#